data_83c890f7718fd660ca01b4a1bd95721e
#
_entry.id   83c890f7718fd660ca01b4a1bd95721e
#
_cell.length_a   1.000
_cell.length_b   1.000
_cell.length_c   1.000
_cell.angle_alpha   90.00
_cell.angle_beta   90.00
_cell.angle_gamma   90.00
#
_symmetry.space_group_name_H-M   'P 1'
#
loop_
_entity.id
_entity.type
_entity.pdbx_description
1 polymer ?
#
loop_
_entity_poly.entity_id
_entity_poly.type
_entity_poly.pdbx_seq_one_letter_code
_entity_poly.pdbx_strand_id
1 'polypeptide(L)'
;MQKNEWVAQTKESDTILRSMNACFILINSDLVVIRTNYYDLSGISEEPESSGRVGDLLNCKNAVRSGGGCGAHKNCENCMIRHTIENAFCHKKGFHKLEASMRLLSSDHQQIIPCDVSVSGTYLNNEGHEQMLLTVYDITELKNMQRLLNIEKENAVSAEKLKSAFIANMSHEIRTPLLSLIHI
;
A
#
# COMPACT_ATOMS: atom_id res chain seq x y z
N MET A 1 -34.49 -18.60 21.48
CA MET A 1 -34.40 -17.20 21.10
C MET A 1 -32.96 -16.76 20.85
N GLN A 2 -31.95 -17.12 21.66
CA GLN A 2 -30.54 -16.68 21.48
C GLN A 2 -29.87 -17.07 20.14
N LYS A 3 -30.21 -18.22 19.56
CA LYS A 3 -29.57 -18.72 18.33
C LYS A 3 -29.90 -17.88 17.08
N ASN A 4 -31.06 -17.22 17.05
CA ASN A 4 -31.49 -16.38 15.92
C ASN A 4 -30.88 -14.96 15.97
N GLU A 5 -30.58 -14.45 17.16
CA GLU A 5 -29.91 -13.15 17.31
C GLU A 5 -28.45 -13.21 16.87
N TRP A 6 -27.74 -14.30 17.17
CA TRP A 6 -26.36 -14.51 16.72
C TRP A 6 -26.24 -14.60 15.19
N VAL A 7 -27.18 -15.28 14.54
CA VAL A 7 -27.21 -15.40 13.06
C VAL A 7 -27.57 -14.07 12.41
N ALA A 8 -28.41 -13.25 13.04
CA ALA A 8 -28.73 -11.92 12.52
C ALA A 8 -27.54 -10.96 12.67
N GLN A 9 -26.87 -10.94 13.82
CA GLN A 9 -25.68 -10.12 14.06
C GLN A 9 -24.51 -10.48 13.12
N THR A 10 -24.30 -11.75 12.80
CA THR A 10 -23.28 -12.16 11.83
C THR A 10 -23.63 -11.69 10.43
N LYS A 11 -24.88 -11.72 9.99
CA LYS A 11 -25.31 -11.22 8.68
C LYS A 11 -25.18 -9.71 8.54
N GLU A 12 -25.49 -8.93 9.57
CA GLU A 12 -25.30 -7.47 9.54
C GLU A 12 -23.83 -7.10 9.48
N SER A 13 -22.99 -7.76 10.28
CA SER A 13 -21.53 -7.56 10.24
C SER A 13 -20.96 -7.90 8.88
N ASP A 14 -21.42 -8.98 8.24
CA ASP A 14 -21.01 -9.37 6.89
C ASP A 14 -21.42 -8.34 5.84
N THR A 15 -22.63 -7.81 5.93
CA THR A 15 -23.10 -6.78 5.01
C THR A 15 -22.28 -5.50 5.13
N ILE A 16 -21.96 -5.09 6.36
CA ILE A 16 -21.14 -3.90 6.61
C ILE A 16 -19.72 -4.12 6.03
N LEU A 17 -19.09 -5.25 6.31
CA LEU A 17 -17.75 -5.55 5.82
C LEU A 17 -17.68 -5.63 4.29
N ARG A 18 -18.71 -6.17 3.62
CA ARG A 18 -18.82 -6.22 2.16
C ARG A 18 -19.06 -4.85 1.53
N SER A 19 -19.71 -3.93 2.23
CA SER A 19 -19.99 -2.58 1.75
C SER A 19 -18.79 -1.60 1.88
N MET A 20 -17.72 -1.99 2.57
CA MET A 20 -16.55 -1.15 2.76
C MET A 20 -15.70 -1.11 1.49
N ASN A 21 -15.31 0.10 1.06
CA ASN A 21 -14.37 0.32 -0.06
C ASN A 21 -12.90 0.01 0.30
N ALA A 22 -12.65 -0.63 1.43
CA ALA A 22 -11.33 -1.04 1.89
C ALA A 22 -11.24 -2.56 1.93
N CYS A 23 -10.14 -3.12 1.46
CA CYS A 23 -9.86 -4.54 1.60
C CYS A 23 -9.52 -4.81 3.07
N PHE A 24 -10.29 -5.69 3.71
CA PHE A 24 -9.94 -6.25 5.02
C PHE A 24 -9.53 -7.71 4.91
N ILE A 25 -8.60 -8.13 5.74
CA ILE A 25 -8.08 -9.49 5.81
C ILE A 25 -7.90 -9.86 7.28
N LEU A 26 -8.67 -10.81 7.77
CA LEU A 26 -8.50 -11.39 9.11
C LEU A 26 -7.54 -12.57 9.00
N ILE A 27 -6.48 -12.57 9.79
CA ILE A 27 -5.46 -13.61 9.81
C ILE A 27 -5.25 -14.17 11.21
N ASN A 28 -4.76 -15.40 11.29
CA ASN A 28 -4.28 -16.01 12.54
C ASN A 28 -2.78 -15.73 12.76
N SER A 29 -2.25 -16.27 13.87
CA SER A 29 -0.82 -16.15 14.22
C SER A 29 0.13 -16.82 13.22
N ASP A 30 -0.34 -17.78 12.42
CA ASP A 30 0.43 -18.42 11.33
C ASP A 30 0.38 -17.63 10.02
N LEU A 31 -0.21 -16.42 10.06
CA LEU A 31 -0.44 -15.53 8.93
C LEU A 31 -1.38 -16.08 7.85
N VAL A 32 -2.17 -17.10 8.23
CA VAL A 32 -3.17 -17.71 7.35
C VAL A 32 -4.43 -16.86 7.38
N VAL A 33 -5.00 -16.59 6.20
CA VAL A 33 -6.25 -15.83 6.05
C VAL A 33 -7.41 -16.65 6.56
N ILE A 34 -8.15 -16.10 7.53
CA ILE A 34 -9.38 -16.69 8.10
C ILE A 34 -10.60 -16.17 7.34
N ARG A 35 -10.59 -14.86 7.02
CA ARG A 35 -11.72 -14.16 6.40
C ARG A 35 -11.25 -12.91 5.68
N THR A 36 -11.92 -12.56 4.58
CA THR A 36 -11.62 -11.37 3.79
C THR A 36 -12.85 -10.94 2.98
N ASN A 37 -12.91 -9.67 2.57
CA ASN A 37 -13.82 -9.16 1.54
C ASN A 37 -13.12 -8.98 0.18
N TYR A 38 -11.88 -9.47 0.04
CA TYR A 38 -11.09 -9.29 -1.17
C TYR A 38 -11.79 -9.80 -2.42
N TYR A 39 -12.46 -10.94 -2.32
CA TYR A 39 -13.16 -11.55 -3.46
C TYR A 39 -14.36 -10.72 -3.91
N ASP A 40 -15.12 -10.16 -2.96
CA ASP A 40 -16.24 -9.27 -3.27
C ASP A 40 -15.75 -7.99 -3.98
N LEU A 41 -14.64 -7.40 -3.51
CA LEU A 41 -14.05 -6.18 -4.10
C LEU A 41 -13.42 -6.42 -5.48
N SER A 42 -12.84 -7.60 -5.70
CA SER A 42 -12.20 -7.96 -6.97
C SER A 42 -13.16 -8.56 -7.99
N GLY A 43 -14.44 -8.76 -7.64
CA GLY A 43 -15.45 -9.35 -8.52
C GLY A 43 -15.22 -10.84 -8.79
N ILE A 44 -14.46 -11.54 -7.96
CA ILE A 44 -14.22 -12.98 -8.06
C ILE A 44 -15.36 -13.71 -7.37
N SER A 45 -16.11 -14.52 -8.13
CA SER A 45 -17.34 -15.18 -7.66
C SER A 45 -17.09 -16.39 -6.76
N GLU A 46 -15.91 -16.99 -6.78
CA GLU A 46 -15.59 -18.20 -6.04
C GLU A 46 -14.41 -17.96 -5.08
N GLU A 47 -14.67 -18.10 -3.79
CA GLU A 47 -13.59 -18.17 -2.79
C GLU A 47 -12.90 -19.54 -2.89
N PRO A 48 -11.56 -19.62 -2.95
CA PRO A 48 -10.88 -20.89 -2.94
C PRO A 48 -11.11 -21.61 -1.60
N GLU A 49 -11.26 -22.95 -1.65
CA GLU A 49 -11.50 -23.80 -0.46
C GLU A 49 -10.41 -23.70 0.61
N SER A 50 -9.19 -23.28 0.25
CA SER A 50 -8.10 -23.04 1.19
C SER A 50 -7.61 -21.61 1.10
N SER A 51 -7.83 -20.86 2.17
CA SER A 51 -7.24 -19.53 2.32
C SER A 51 -5.74 -19.70 2.57
N GLY A 52 -4.91 -19.32 1.62
CA GLY A 52 -3.47 -19.20 1.80
C GLY A 52 -3.11 -18.05 2.77
N ARG A 53 -1.87 -17.63 2.74
CA ARG A 53 -1.41 -16.43 3.43
C ARG A 53 -1.75 -15.17 2.62
N VAL A 54 -1.61 -14.02 3.24
CA VAL A 54 -1.93 -12.70 2.61
C VAL A 54 -1.30 -12.53 1.22
N GLY A 55 -0.06 -12.97 1.02
CA GLY A 55 0.61 -12.85 -0.28
C GLY A 55 0.04 -13.80 -1.34
N ASP A 56 -0.53 -14.93 -0.94
CA ASP A 56 -1.21 -15.86 -1.85
C ASP A 56 -2.54 -15.26 -2.29
N LEU A 57 -3.32 -14.73 -1.34
CA LEU A 57 -4.58 -14.03 -1.58
C LEU A 57 -4.42 -12.89 -2.59
N LEU A 58 -3.38 -12.07 -2.42
CA LEU A 58 -3.13 -10.89 -3.24
C LEU A 58 -2.35 -11.19 -4.54
N ASN A 59 -2.12 -12.45 -4.90
CA ASN A 59 -1.30 -12.83 -6.05
C ASN A 59 0.11 -12.18 -6.05
N CYS A 60 0.76 -12.14 -4.88
CA CYS A 60 2.12 -11.61 -4.79
C CYS A 60 3.06 -12.42 -5.69
N LYS A 61 3.82 -11.74 -6.55
CA LYS A 61 4.76 -12.37 -7.49
C LYS A 61 5.68 -13.40 -6.83
N ASN A 62 6.17 -13.09 -5.63
CA ASN A 62 7.08 -13.99 -4.91
C ASN A 62 6.35 -15.22 -4.38
N ALA A 63 5.12 -15.10 -3.92
CA ALA A 63 4.30 -16.20 -3.47
C ALA A 63 3.97 -17.16 -4.62
N VAL A 64 3.45 -16.64 -5.73
CA VAL A 64 3.05 -17.43 -6.89
C VAL A 64 4.25 -18.16 -7.54
N ARG A 65 5.39 -17.47 -7.70
CA ARG A 65 6.57 -18.02 -8.38
C ARG A 65 7.39 -19.01 -7.55
N SER A 66 7.21 -19.03 -6.24
CA SER A 66 7.97 -19.92 -5.36
C SER A 66 7.48 -21.36 -5.36
N GLY A 67 6.23 -21.59 -5.79
CA GLY A 67 5.55 -22.88 -5.69
C GLY A 67 5.21 -23.33 -4.27
N GLY A 68 5.77 -22.67 -3.25
CA GLY A 68 5.51 -22.94 -1.83
C GLY A 68 4.64 -21.87 -1.15
N GLY A 69 4.09 -20.93 -1.93
CA GLY A 69 3.23 -19.87 -1.43
C GLY A 69 3.98 -18.72 -0.74
N CYS A 70 3.19 -17.87 -0.08
CA CYS A 70 3.71 -16.70 0.62
C CYS A 70 4.64 -17.10 1.78
N GLY A 71 5.87 -16.62 1.75
CA GLY A 71 6.91 -16.91 2.73
C GLY A 71 7.95 -17.92 2.25
N ALA A 72 7.72 -18.64 1.15
CA ALA A 72 8.66 -19.65 0.65
C ALA A 72 9.76 -19.07 -0.25
N HIS A 73 9.59 -17.88 -0.79
CA HIS A 73 10.58 -17.25 -1.66
C HIS A 73 11.67 -16.56 -0.83
N LYS A 74 12.94 -16.61 -1.28
CA LYS A 74 14.09 -15.96 -0.61
C LYS A 74 13.87 -14.46 -0.31
N ASN A 75 13.15 -13.75 -1.17
CA ASN A 75 12.85 -12.33 -0.94
C ASN A 75 11.78 -12.11 0.14
N CYS A 76 11.08 -13.16 0.58
CA CYS A 76 10.11 -13.04 1.67
C CYS A 76 10.78 -12.85 3.03
N GLU A 77 12.07 -13.20 3.16
CA GLU A 77 12.87 -12.87 4.34
C GLU A 77 13.02 -11.38 4.58
N ASN A 78 12.93 -10.56 3.52
CA ASN A 78 13.00 -9.10 3.58
C ASN A 78 11.64 -8.42 3.32
N CYS A 79 10.54 -9.15 3.44
CA CYS A 79 9.21 -8.61 3.21
C CYS A 79 8.78 -7.72 4.39
N MET A 80 8.73 -6.42 4.17
CA MET A 80 8.38 -5.43 5.20
C MET A 80 6.98 -5.69 5.79
N ILE A 81 5.99 -6.04 4.95
CA ILE A 81 4.63 -6.33 5.41
C ILE A 81 4.65 -7.54 6.35
N ARG A 82 5.29 -8.63 5.95
CA ARG A 82 5.39 -9.85 6.75
C ARG A 82 6.07 -9.58 8.09
N HIS A 83 7.24 -8.96 8.10
CA HIS A 83 7.96 -8.64 9.33
C HIS A 83 7.16 -7.75 10.28
N THR A 84 6.45 -6.76 9.73
CA THR A 84 5.62 -5.89 10.56
C THR A 84 4.47 -6.66 11.20
N ILE A 85 3.83 -7.57 10.48
CA ILE A 85 2.76 -8.41 11.00
C ILE A 85 3.31 -9.38 12.07
N GLU A 86 4.42 -10.09 11.80
CA GLU A 86 5.06 -11.00 12.76
C GLU A 86 5.47 -10.27 14.04
N ASN A 87 6.05 -9.08 13.90
CA ASN A 87 6.44 -8.25 15.04
C ASN A 87 5.21 -7.77 15.84
N ALA A 88 4.13 -7.42 15.17
CA ALA A 88 2.88 -7.02 15.80
C ALA A 88 2.24 -8.16 16.62
N PHE A 89 2.26 -9.40 16.13
CA PHE A 89 1.86 -10.57 16.89
C PHE A 89 2.77 -10.82 18.10
N CYS A 90 4.08 -10.74 17.92
CA CYS A 90 5.06 -10.92 19.00
C CYS A 90 4.83 -9.94 20.15
N HIS A 91 4.54 -8.67 19.85
CA HIS A 91 4.33 -7.62 20.84
C HIS A 91 2.85 -7.44 21.23
N LYS A 92 1.93 -8.21 20.64
CA LYS A 92 0.47 -8.12 20.86
C LYS A 92 -0.07 -6.70 20.66
N LYS A 93 0.43 -6.02 19.63
CA LYS A 93 0.08 -4.63 19.30
C LYS A 93 -0.27 -4.48 17.82
N GLY A 94 -1.18 -3.55 17.55
CA GLY A 94 -1.47 -3.14 16.17
C GLY A 94 -0.39 -2.22 15.60
N PHE A 95 -0.48 -1.96 14.29
CA PHE A 95 0.34 -0.98 13.58
C PHE A 95 -0.52 -0.17 12.61
N HIS A 96 -0.07 1.02 12.24
CA HIS A 96 -0.83 1.93 11.40
C HIS A 96 0.00 2.42 10.22
N LYS A 97 -0.64 2.50 9.04
CA LYS A 97 -0.11 3.15 7.83
C LYS A 97 1.28 2.68 7.43
N LEU A 98 1.51 1.36 7.45
CA LEU A 98 2.69 0.80 6.81
C LEU A 98 2.53 0.95 5.29
N GLU A 99 3.33 1.81 4.67
CA GLU A 99 3.39 1.93 3.22
C GLU A 99 4.43 0.97 2.66
N ALA A 100 4.04 0.18 1.67
CA ALA A 100 4.93 -0.79 1.04
C ALA A 100 4.61 -0.92 -0.46
N SER A 101 5.66 -1.14 -1.26
CA SER A 101 5.50 -1.46 -2.67
C SER A 101 5.51 -2.96 -2.88
N MET A 102 4.50 -3.46 -3.57
CA MET A 102 4.34 -4.87 -3.92
C MET A 102 4.41 -5.07 -5.43
N ARG A 103 4.72 -6.27 -5.84
CA ARG A 103 4.58 -6.71 -7.23
C ARG A 103 3.57 -7.84 -7.26
N LEU A 104 2.41 -7.55 -7.80
CA LEU A 104 1.32 -8.51 -7.96
C LEU A 104 1.38 -9.12 -9.36
N LEU A 105 0.77 -10.28 -9.53
CA LEU A 105 0.55 -10.87 -10.83
C LEU A 105 -0.92 -10.66 -11.22
N SER A 106 -1.14 -10.41 -12.52
CA SER A 106 -2.48 -10.41 -13.09
C SER A 106 -3.15 -11.77 -12.90
N SER A 107 -4.47 -11.84 -13.09
CA SER A 107 -5.24 -13.08 -12.89
C SER A 107 -4.77 -14.22 -13.81
N ASP A 108 -4.22 -13.92 -14.99
CA ASP A 108 -3.59 -14.89 -15.91
C ASP A 108 -2.11 -15.17 -15.58
N HIS A 109 -1.55 -14.57 -14.52
CA HIS A 109 -0.17 -14.66 -14.07
C HIS A 109 0.90 -14.25 -15.11
N GLN A 110 0.51 -13.56 -16.17
CA GLN A 110 1.43 -13.16 -17.24
C GLN A 110 2.07 -11.80 -17.00
N GLN A 111 1.31 -10.86 -16.42
CA GLN A 111 1.79 -9.50 -16.21
C GLN A 111 2.13 -9.22 -14.76
N ILE A 112 3.17 -8.42 -14.55
CA ILE A 112 3.56 -7.92 -13.24
C ILE A 112 2.96 -6.53 -13.08
N ILE A 113 2.11 -6.36 -12.08
CA ILE A 113 1.46 -5.11 -11.73
C ILE A 113 2.15 -4.55 -10.49
N PRO A 114 2.87 -3.41 -10.61
CA PRO A 114 3.38 -2.73 -9.43
C PRO A 114 2.20 -2.10 -8.67
N CYS A 115 2.17 -2.29 -7.36
CA CYS A 115 1.12 -1.80 -6.49
C CYS A 115 1.75 -1.21 -5.23
N ASP A 116 1.42 0.04 -4.91
CA ASP A 116 1.78 0.67 -3.65
C ASP A 116 0.59 0.52 -2.69
N VAL A 117 0.81 -0.07 -1.52
CA VAL A 117 -0.25 -0.32 -0.54
C VAL A 117 0.03 0.37 0.78
N SER A 118 -1.04 0.79 1.45
CA SER A 118 -1.02 1.20 2.85
C SER A 118 -1.73 0.16 3.69
N VAL A 119 -1.03 -0.45 4.62
CA VAL A 119 -1.53 -1.54 5.46
C VAL A 119 -1.58 -1.07 6.91
N SER A 120 -2.70 -1.32 7.59
CA SER A 120 -2.81 -1.19 9.04
C SER A 120 -3.28 -2.51 9.63
N GLY A 121 -2.80 -2.83 10.82
CA GLY A 121 -3.15 -4.07 11.52
C GLY A 121 -3.66 -3.77 12.93
N THR A 122 -4.79 -4.36 13.30
CA THR A 122 -5.35 -4.34 14.65
C THR A 122 -5.23 -5.73 15.25
N TYR A 123 -4.46 -5.85 16.34
CA TYR A 123 -4.35 -7.11 17.08
C TYR A 123 -5.64 -7.39 17.85
N LEU A 124 -6.12 -8.61 17.75
CA LEU A 124 -7.33 -9.11 18.39
C LEU A 124 -6.99 -10.39 19.18
N ASN A 125 -7.51 -10.51 20.36
CA ASN A 125 -7.42 -11.74 21.15
C ASN A 125 -8.81 -12.12 21.64
N ASN A 126 -9.40 -13.09 20.98
CA ASN A 126 -10.73 -13.61 21.31
C ASN A 126 -10.57 -14.98 21.95
N GLU A 127 -10.84 -15.08 23.26
CA GLU A 127 -10.84 -16.33 24.02
C GLU A 127 -9.56 -17.18 23.84
N GLY A 128 -8.40 -16.52 23.74
CA GLY A 128 -7.11 -17.18 23.54
C GLY A 128 -6.72 -17.41 22.08
N HIS A 129 -7.57 -17.09 21.12
CA HIS A 129 -7.25 -17.11 19.70
C HIS A 129 -6.66 -15.77 19.28
N GLU A 130 -5.36 -15.76 19.01
CA GLU A 130 -4.67 -14.56 18.53
C GLU A 130 -4.96 -14.37 17.04
N GLN A 131 -5.45 -13.19 16.71
CA GLN A 131 -5.84 -12.80 15.35
C GLN A 131 -5.37 -11.38 15.06
N MET A 132 -5.30 -11.03 13.80
CA MET A 132 -5.06 -9.65 13.38
C MET A 132 -5.99 -9.30 12.22
N LEU A 133 -6.70 -8.19 12.39
CA LEU A 133 -7.48 -7.59 11.33
C LEU A 133 -6.58 -6.61 10.56
N LEU A 134 -6.28 -6.93 9.33
CA LEU A 134 -5.56 -6.06 8.41
C LEU A 134 -6.55 -5.26 7.58
N THR A 135 -6.27 -3.98 7.39
CA THR A 135 -6.91 -3.13 6.38
C THR A 135 -5.87 -2.74 5.34
N VAL A 136 -6.17 -2.99 4.07
CA VAL A 136 -5.27 -2.75 2.96
C VAL A 136 -5.93 -1.77 1.99
N TYR A 137 -5.21 -0.67 1.71
CA TYR A 137 -5.60 0.33 0.72
C TYR A 137 -4.59 0.33 -0.41
N ASP A 138 -5.07 0.29 -1.64
CA ASP A 138 -4.25 0.61 -2.81
C ASP A 138 -4.04 2.13 -2.87
N ILE A 139 -2.79 2.54 -2.77
CA ILE A 139 -2.36 3.95 -2.83
C ILE A 139 -1.52 4.24 -4.07
N THR A 140 -1.55 3.37 -5.06
CA THR A 140 -0.73 3.46 -6.27
C THR A 140 -1.00 4.75 -7.03
N GLU A 141 -2.27 5.07 -7.25
CA GLU A 141 -2.66 6.32 -7.92
C GLU A 141 -2.24 7.55 -7.14
N LEU A 142 -2.47 7.56 -5.82
CA LEU A 142 -2.05 8.63 -4.93
C LEU A 142 -0.53 8.86 -4.99
N LYS A 143 0.25 7.79 -4.93
CA LYS A 143 1.72 7.85 -5.04
C LYS A 143 2.18 8.36 -6.40
N ASN A 144 1.52 7.96 -7.47
CA ASN A 144 1.84 8.44 -8.80
C ASN A 144 1.53 9.94 -8.95
N MET A 145 0.38 10.41 -8.48
CA MET A 145 0.05 11.85 -8.45
C MET A 145 1.05 12.64 -7.63
N GLN A 146 1.45 12.14 -6.46
CA GLN A 146 2.43 12.80 -5.61
C GLN A 146 3.80 12.89 -6.28
N ARG A 147 4.24 11.85 -7.01
CA ARG A 147 5.49 11.87 -7.79
C ARG A 147 5.42 12.92 -8.91
N LEU A 148 4.32 12.99 -9.64
CA LEU A 148 4.12 13.99 -10.70
C LEU A 148 4.17 15.42 -10.15
N LEU A 149 3.45 15.69 -9.06
CA LEU A 149 3.48 17.01 -8.41
C LEU A 149 4.87 17.41 -7.94
N ASN A 150 5.66 16.46 -7.42
CA ASN A 150 7.03 16.75 -7.01
C ASN A 150 7.93 17.11 -8.21
N ILE A 151 7.79 16.41 -9.34
CA ILE A 151 8.51 16.71 -10.58
C ILE A 151 8.15 18.11 -11.10
N GLU A 152 6.88 18.46 -11.13
CA GLU A 152 6.43 19.80 -11.55
C GLU A 152 6.96 20.89 -10.64
N LYS A 153 6.95 20.66 -9.32
CA LYS A 153 7.51 21.59 -8.35
C LYS A 153 9.03 21.81 -8.56
N GLU A 154 9.77 20.74 -8.78
CA GLU A 154 11.22 20.82 -9.04
C GLU A 154 11.51 21.58 -10.33
N ASN A 155 10.73 21.33 -11.38
CA ASN A 155 10.84 22.05 -12.66
C ASN A 155 10.53 23.54 -12.49
N ALA A 156 9.49 23.89 -11.75
CA ALA A 156 9.13 25.29 -11.48
C ALA A 156 10.23 26.02 -10.70
N VAL A 157 10.78 25.39 -9.66
CA VAL A 157 11.90 25.96 -8.88
C VAL A 157 13.15 26.15 -9.74
N SER A 158 13.44 25.21 -10.62
CA SER A 158 14.58 25.29 -11.54
C SER A 158 14.41 26.42 -12.56
N ALA A 159 13.22 26.59 -13.12
CA ALA A 159 12.90 27.69 -14.04
C ALA A 159 13.01 29.06 -13.36
N GLU A 160 12.57 29.19 -12.12
CA GLU A 160 12.69 30.43 -11.34
C GLU A 160 14.15 30.81 -11.05
N LYS A 161 14.97 29.82 -10.70
CA LYS A 161 16.43 30.02 -10.51
C LYS A 161 17.12 30.50 -11.82
N LEU A 162 16.79 29.88 -12.94
CA LEU A 162 17.30 30.28 -14.24
C LEU A 162 16.89 31.71 -14.60
N LYS A 163 15.60 32.06 -14.39
CA LYS A 163 15.09 33.41 -14.60
C LYS A 163 15.83 34.44 -13.74
N SER A 164 16.04 34.13 -12.47
CA SER A 164 16.72 35.00 -11.52
C SER A 164 18.20 35.23 -11.92
N ALA A 165 18.88 34.13 -12.30
CA ALA A 165 20.29 34.22 -12.79
C ALA A 165 20.39 35.03 -14.08
N PHE A 166 19.46 34.85 -15.01
CA PHE A 166 19.41 35.61 -16.26
C PHE A 166 19.23 37.09 -15.99
N ILE A 167 18.27 37.50 -15.13
CA ILE A 167 18.05 38.91 -14.76
C ILE A 167 19.29 39.51 -14.09
N ALA A 168 19.95 38.77 -13.20
CA ALA A 168 21.16 39.21 -12.54
C ALA A 168 22.30 39.50 -13.55
N ASN A 169 22.52 38.56 -14.49
CA ASN A 169 23.53 38.70 -15.55
C ASN A 169 23.21 39.87 -16.48
N MET A 170 21.99 39.99 -16.95
CA MET A 170 21.53 41.10 -17.79
C MET A 170 21.72 42.48 -17.09
N SER A 171 21.42 42.54 -15.80
CA SER A 171 21.61 43.76 -15.01
C SER A 171 23.07 44.17 -14.92
N HIS A 172 24.00 43.23 -14.84
CA HIS A 172 25.44 43.46 -14.87
C HIS A 172 25.93 43.92 -16.26
N GLU A 173 25.46 43.26 -17.32
CA GLU A 173 25.83 43.60 -18.70
C GLU A 173 25.29 44.97 -19.15
N ILE A 174 24.14 45.40 -18.62
CA ILE A 174 23.59 46.75 -18.90
C ILE A 174 24.30 47.82 -18.08
N ARG A 175 24.67 47.53 -16.84
CA ARG A 175 25.30 48.53 -15.96
C ARG A 175 26.70 48.94 -16.45
N THR A 176 27.49 47.99 -16.98
CA THR A 176 28.86 48.25 -17.41
C THR A 176 28.96 49.29 -18.52
N PRO A 177 28.23 49.25 -19.65
CA PRO A 177 28.26 50.27 -20.67
C PRO A 177 27.64 51.60 -20.25
N LEU A 178 26.60 51.59 -19.38
CA LEU A 178 25.99 52.78 -18.84
C LEU A 178 26.96 53.61 -17.96
N LEU A 179 27.74 52.93 -17.11
CA LEU A 179 28.78 53.60 -16.30
C LEU A 179 29.90 54.17 -17.13
N SER A 180 30.29 53.55 -18.26
CA SER A 180 31.30 54.06 -19.17
C SER A 180 30.84 55.28 -19.95
N LEU A 181 29.55 55.47 -20.18
CA LEU A 181 28.97 56.64 -20.86
C LEU A 181 28.85 57.88 -19.94
N ILE A 182 28.83 57.70 -18.62
CA ILE A 182 28.73 58.81 -17.65
C ILE A 182 30.11 59.38 -17.29
N HIS A 183 31.19 58.71 -17.65
CA HIS A 183 32.57 59.12 -17.37
C HIS A 183 33.29 59.80 -18.57
N ILE A 184 32.55 60.21 -19.62
CA ILE A 184 33.00 61.12 -20.66
C ILE A 184 32.40 62.50 -20.40
#